data_f5e3f3180d9b259085b01064abcb5071
#
_entry.id   f5e3f3180d9b259085b01064abcb5071
#
_cell.length_a   1.000
_cell.length_b   1.000
_cell.length_c   1.000
_cell.angle_alpha   90.00
_cell.angle_beta   90.00
_cell.angle_gamma   90.00
#
_symmetry.space_group_name_H-M   'P 1'
#
loop_
_entity.id
_entity.type
_entity.pdbx_description
1 polymer ?
#
loop_
_entity_poly.entity_id
_entity_poly.type
_entity_poly.pdbx_seq_one_letter_code
_entity_poly.pdbx_strand_id
1 'polypeptide(L)'
;MRIHYLEIVCSDADAQCAALEQVHGVSFGSPVADLGNARIAEASDGSLIGVRVPLAEHEQPIVRNYYEVDDIVKAVEEAEAAGGVIAFGPTRIGDTGNWAIYFFDGIQLGLWQR
;
A
#
# COMPACT_ATOMS: atom_id res chain seq x y z
N MET A 1 2.53 -14.27 7.98
CA MET A 1 2.27 -13.22 6.97
C MET A 1 1.65 -12.01 7.63
N ARG A 2 2.21 -10.85 7.41
CA ARG A 2 1.77 -9.59 8.05
C ARG A 2 1.48 -8.55 6.98
N ILE A 3 0.39 -7.80 7.15
CA ILE A 3 0.13 -6.60 6.34
C ILE A 3 0.91 -5.45 6.96
N HIS A 4 1.85 -4.89 6.21
CA HIS A 4 2.65 -3.75 6.68
C HIS A 4 1.99 -2.42 6.33
N TYR A 5 1.40 -2.33 5.15
CA TYR A 5 0.82 -1.09 4.63
C TYR A 5 -0.50 -1.41 3.94
N LEU A 6 -1.56 -0.76 4.38
CA LEU A 6 -2.85 -0.82 3.72
C LEU A 6 -3.07 0.51 3.01
N GLU A 7 -3.15 0.46 1.68
CA GLU A 7 -3.33 1.64 0.85
C GLU A 7 -4.78 1.79 0.45
N ILE A 8 -5.34 2.97 0.68
CA ILE A 8 -6.69 3.33 0.23
C ILE A 8 -6.55 4.45 -0.80
N VAL A 9 -6.99 4.19 -2.01
CA VAL A 9 -7.07 5.19 -3.08
C VAL A 9 -8.53 5.57 -3.25
N CYS A 10 -8.85 6.84 -3.06
CA CYS A 10 -10.23 7.32 -3.06
C CYS A 10 -10.33 8.74 -3.62
N SER A 11 -11.55 9.20 -3.91
CA SER A 11 -11.76 10.51 -4.52
C SER A 11 -11.57 11.68 -3.56
N ASP A 12 -11.78 11.46 -2.25
CA ASP A 12 -11.66 12.49 -1.22
C ASP A 12 -10.90 11.92 -0.02
N ALA A 13 -9.59 12.13 -0.04
CA ALA A 13 -8.70 11.57 0.99
C ALA A 13 -8.96 12.18 2.36
N ASP A 14 -9.25 13.48 2.45
CA ASP A 14 -9.49 14.13 3.73
C ASP A 14 -10.77 13.61 4.40
N ALA A 15 -11.84 13.43 3.62
CA ALA A 15 -13.08 12.85 4.14
C ALA A 15 -12.89 11.41 4.58
N GLN A 16 -12.13 10.62 3.82
CA GLN A 16 -11.82 9.24 4.18
C GLN A 16 -11.01 9.17 5.47
N CYS A 17 -9.99 10.01 5.62
CA CYS A 17 -9.20 10.09 6.84
C CYS A 17 -10.07 10.46 8.04
N ALA A 18 -10.93 11.48 7.92
CA ALA A 18 -11.82 11.91 9.01
C ALA A 18 -12.74 10.77 9.46
N ALA A 19 -13.30 10.02 8.51
CA ALA A 19 -14.17 8.88 8.82
C ALA A 19 -13.40 7.77 9.55
N LEU A 20 -12.20 7.43 9.09
CA LEU A 20 -11.38 6.40 9.72
C LEU A 20 -10.91 6.81 11.11
N GLU A 21 -10.58 8.09 11.30
CA GLU A 21 -10.23 8.62 12.62
C GLU A 21 -11.40 8.48 13.60
N GLN A 22 -12.60 8.77 13.13
CA GLN A 22 -13.80 8.66 13.97
C GLN A 22 -14.11 7.20 14.32
N VAL A 23 -14.03 6.30 13.34
CA VAL A 23 -14.38 4.88 13.54
C VAL A 23 -13.33 4.13 14.34
N HIS A 24 -12.05 4.38 14.07
CA HIS A 24 -10.95 3.55 14.59
C HIS A 24 -10.04 4.25 15.60
N GLY A 25 -10.20 5.54 15.81
CA GLY A 25 -9.39 6.28 16.78
C GLY A 25 -7.93 6.47 16.36
N VAL A 26 -7.62 6.29 15.07
CA VAL A 26 -6.29 6.57 14.54
C VAL A 26 -6.14 8.04 14.17
N SER A 27 -4.91 8.51 13.97
CA SER A 27 -4.61 9.89 13.58
C SER A 27 -3.79 9.91 12.30
N PHE A 28 -4.28 10.59 11.27
CA PHE A 28 -3.57 10.75 10.00
C PHE A 28 -2.72 12.01 10.01
N GLY A 29 -1.47 11.87 9.54
CA GLY A 29 -0.56 12.99 9.38
C GLY A 29 -0.77 13.74 8.06
N SER A 30 0.16 14.64 7.76
CA SER A 30 0.20 15.38 6.50
C SER A 30 0.61 14.47 5.34
N PRO A 31 0.31 14.85 4.08
CA PRO A 31 0.71 14.05 2.92
C PRO A 31 2.21 13.75 2.88
N VAL A 32 2.56 12.52 2.52
CA VAL A 32 3.94 12.04 2.42
C VAL A 32 4.29 11.88 0.94
N ALA A 33 5.21 12.71 0.44
CA ALA A 33 5.54 12.77 -0.99
C ALA A 33 6.03 11.42 -1.53
N ASP A 34 6.86 10.71 -0.80
CA ASP A 34 7.42 9.41 -1.23
C ASP A 34 6.37 8.31 -1.35
N LEU A 35 5.18 8.51 -0.76
CA LEU A 35 4.08 7.55 -0.77
C LEU A 35 2.90 8.04 -1.61
N GLY A 36 3.17 8.78 -2.68
CA GLY A 36 2.12 9.30 -3.57
C GLY A 36 1.25 10.36 -2.91
N ASN A 37 1.79 11.13 -1.99
CA ASN A 37 1.09 12.13 -1.18
C ASN A 37 0.01 11.51 -0.28
N ALA A 38 0.16 10.24 0.10
CA ALA A 38 -0.73 9.62 1.07
C ALA A 38 -0.59 10.25 2.45
N ARG A 39 -1.70 10.39 3.14
CA ARG A 39 -1.73 10.70 4.56
C ARG A 39 -1.67 9.37 5.32
N ILE A 40 -0.79 9.29 6.31
CA ILE A 40 -0.46 8.04 6.98
C ILE A 40 -0.94 8.06 8.43
N ALA A 41 -1.55 6.95 8.86
CA ALA A 41 -1.82 6.65 10.26
C ALA A 41 -1.11 5.37 10.64
N GLU A 42 -0.69 5.27 11.89
CA GLU A 42 -0.12 4.04 12.45
C GLU A 42 -1.16 3.39 13.35
N ALA A 43 -1.45 2.11 13.09
CA ALA A 43 -2.34 1.31 13.92
C ALA A 43 -1.60 0.82 15.18
N SER A 44 -2.37 0.32 16.16
CA SER A 44 -1.82 -0.12 17.44
C SER A 44 -0.83 -1.28 17.34
N ASP A 45 -0.93 -2.08 16.26
CA ASP A 45 -0.01 -3.19 15.99
C ASP A 45 1.24 -2.77 15.20
N GLY A 46 1.38 -1.47 14.92
CA GLY A 46 2.50 -0.93 14.15
C GLY A 46 2.33 -0.97 12.63
N SER A 47 1.22 -1.53 12.12
CA SER A 47 0.93 -1.47 10.69
C SER A 47 0.53 -0.06 10.29
N LEU A 48 0.71 0.27 9.00
CA LEU A 48 0.45 1.60 8.46
C LEU A 48 -0.79 1.58 7.56
N ILE A 49 -1.53 2.67 7.60
CA ILE A 49 -2.67 2.92 6.71
C ILE A 49 -2.37 4.21 5.97
N GLY A 50 -2.37 4.14 4.64
CA GLY A 50 -2.17 5.30 3.78
C GLY A 50 -3.41 5.62 2.96
N VAL A 51 -3.82 6.87 2.95
CA VAL A 51 -4.99 7.33 2.21
C VAL A 51 -4.56 8.42 1.24
N ARG A 52 -4.84 8.23 -0.04
CA ARG A 52 -4.48 9.18 -1.08
C ARG A 52 -5.54 9.25 -2.18
N VAL A 53 -5.48 10.31 -2.96
CA VAL A 53 -6.28 10.41 -4.19
C VAL A 53 -5.51 9.76 -5.36
N PRO A 54 -6.21 9.42 -6.47
CA PRO A 54 -5.55 8.86 -7.65
C PRO A 54 -4.44 9.75 -8.19
N LEU A 55 -3.34 9.14 -8.64
CA LEU A 55 -2.19 9.83 -9.24
C LEU A 55 -2.36 10.02 -10.74
N ALA A 56 -3.30 9.31 -11.36
CA ALA A 56 -3.60 9.38 -12.77
C ALA A 56 -5.11 9.22 -12.99
N GLU A 57 -5.63 9.77 -14.09
CA GLU A 57 -7.06 9.75 -14.40
C GLU A 57 -7.65 8.34 -14.47
N HIS A 58 -6.85 7.38 -14.93
CA HIS A 58 -7.30 5.99 -15.10
C HIS A 58 -7.14 5.14 -13.84
N GLU A 59 -6.54 5.69 -12.79
CA GLU A 59 -6.39 4.97 -11.53
C GLU A 59 -7.73 4.87 -10.82
N GLN A 60 -8.20 3.65 -10.59
CA GLN A 60 -9.48 3.39 -9.95
C GLN A 60 -9.37 3.39 -8.42
N PRO A 61 -10.43 3.75 -7.72
CA PRO A 61 -10.48 3.56 -6.26
C PRO A 61 -10.21 2.09 -5.92
N ILE A 62 -9.35 1.88 -4.92
CA ILE A 62 -8.94 0.53 -4.52
C ILE A 62 -8.48 0.53 -3.07
N VAL A 63 -8.62 -0.61 -2.43
CA VAL A 63 -7.91 -0.92 -1.18
C VAL A 63 -6.88 -1.99 -1.52
N ARG A 64 -5.61 -1.69 -1.31
CA ARG A 64 -4.51 -2.59 -1.63
C ARG A 64 -3.69 -2.88 -0.39
N ASN A 65 -3.53 -4.17 -0.07
CA ASN A 65 -2.68 -4.61 1.03
C ASN A 65 -1.27 -4.83 0.52
N TYR A 66 -0.28 -4.34 1.27
CA TYR A 66 1.13 -4.65 1.05
C TYR A 66 1.58 -5.57 2.17
N TYR A 67 1.86 -6.82 1.81
CA TYR A 67 2.31 -7.84 2.76
C TYR A 67 3.81 -7.74 2.97
N GLU A 68 4.23 -7.77 4.22
CA GLU A 68 5.65 -7.70 4.58
C GLU A 68 6.35 -8.99 4.19
N VAL A 69 7.50 -8.85 3.51
CA VAL A 69 8.37 -9.97 3.13
C VAL A 69 9.81 -9.65 3.53
N ASP A 70 10.61 -10.70 3.76
CA ASP A 70 12.00 -10.54 4.13
C ASP A 70 12.90 -10.27 2.92
N ASP A 71 12.56 -10.81 1.75
CA ASP A 71 13.32 -10.68 0.51
C ASP A 71 12.33 -10.46 -0.64
N ILE A 72 12.20 -9.21 -1.08
CA ILE A 72 11.20 -8.84 -2.08
C ILE A 72 11.54 -9.39 -3.47
N VAL A 73 12.82 -9.53 -3.81
CA VAL A 73 13.23 -10.10 -5.10
C VAL A 73 12.79 -11.56 -5.17
N LYS A 74 13.05 -12.30 -4.12
CA LYS A 74 12.62 -13.71 -4.02
C LYS A 74 11.11 -13.83 -4.02
N ALA A 75 10.42 -12.95 -3.29
CA ALA A 75 8.95 -12.96 -3.23
C ALA A 75 8.32 -12.70 -4.59
N VAL A 76 8.88 -11.79 -5.39
CA VAL A 76 8.42 -11.52 -6.76
C VAL A 76 8.62 -12.76 -7.65
N GLU A 77 9.78 -13.41 -7.56
CA GLU A 77 10.03 -14.66 -8.31
C GLU A 77 9.03 -15.75 -7.93
N GLU A 78 8.75 -15.89 -6.66
CA GLU A 78 7.77 -16.88 -6.17
C GLU A 78 6.34 -16.53 -6.62
N ALA A 79 5.97 -15.25 -6.65
CA ALA A 79 4.69 -14.83 -7.16
C ALA A 79 4.51 -15.20 -8.64
N GLU A 80 5.53 -14.99 -9.46
CA GLU A 80 5.52 -15.40 -10.87
C GLU A 80 5.41 -16.92 -11.00
N ALA A 81 6.19 -17.67 -10.22
CA ALA A 81 6.16 -19.13 -10.24
C ALA A 81 4.79 -19.69 -9.83
N ALA A 82 4.06 -18.96 -8.96
CA ALA A 82 2.71 -19.33 -8.55
C ALA A 82 1.64 -18.97 -9.60
N GLY A 83 2.00 -18.30 -10.68
CA GLY A 83 1.07 -17.89 -11.75
C GLY A 83 0.66 -16.42 -11.68
N GLY A 84 1.26 -15.63 -10.81
CA GLY A 84 1.02 -14.20 -10.74
C GLY A 84 1.66 -13.43 -11.89
N VAL A 85 1.13 -12.25 -12.18
CA VAL A 85 1.65 -11.32 -13.18
C VAL A 85 2.19 -10.10 -12.46
N ILE A 86 3.47 -9.79 -12.67
CA ILE A 86 4.11 -8.65 -12.02
C ILE A 86 3.69 -7.36 -12.72
N ALA A 87 3.01 -6.47 -11.99
CA ALA A 87 2.63 -5.15 -12.47
C ALA A 87 3.76 -4.14 -12.25
N PHE A 88 4.37 -4.17 -11.06
CA PHE A 88 5.51 -3.34 -10.71
C PHE A 88 6.52 -4.19 -9.96
N GLY A 89 7.72 -4.29 -10.51
CA GLY A 89 8.83 -4.99 -9.88
C GLY A 89 9.37 -4.21 -8.67
N PRO A 90 10.32 -4.77 -7.91
CA PRO A 90 10.84 -4.13 -6.70
C PRO A 90 11.33 -2.71 -6.97
N THR A 91 10.77 -1.76 -6.24
CA THR A 91 11.05 -0.32 -6.37
C THR A 91 11.29 0.25 -4.98
N ARG A 92 12.36 1.05 -4.84
CA ARG A 92 12.69 1.70 -3.58
C ARG A 92 11.76 2.88 -3.32
N ILE A 93 11.30 3.01 -2.06
CA ILE A 93 10.55 4.18 -1.60
C ILE A 93 11.37 4.87 -0.51
N GLY A 94 12.13 5.91 -0.88
CA GLY A 94 12.92 6.69 0.08
C GLY A 94 13.69 5.80 1.05
N ASP A 95 13.56 6.06 2.35
CA ASP A 95 14.16 5.25 3.40
C ASP A 95 13.20 4.21 4.00
N THR A 96 11.98 4.09 3.48
CA THR A 96 10.93 3.25 4.08
C THR A 96 10.96 1.81 3.61
N GLY A 97 11.68 1.50 2.54
CA GLY A 97 11.84 0.15 2.03
C GLY A 97 11.63 0.02 0.54
N ASN A 98 11.29 -1.19 0.12
CA ASN A 98 11.00 -1.52 -1.28
C ASN A 98 9.60 -2.10 -1.39
N TRP A 99 8.93 -1.82 -2.51
CA TRP A 99 7.58 -2.30 -2.76
C TRP A 99 7.51 -2.95 -4.15
N ALA A 100 6.51 -3.81 -4.32
CA ALA A 100 6.17 -4.41 -5.61
C ALA A 100 4.68 -4.69 -5.62
N ILE A 101 4.10 -4.84 -6.82
CA ILE A 101 2.69 -5.18 -7.01
C ILE A 101 2.60 -6.29 -8.04
N TYR A 102 1.81 -7.32 -7.75
CA TYR A 102 1.48 -8.35 -8.71
C TYR A 102 -0.03 -8.59 -8.74
N PHE A 103 -0.49 -9.17 -9.84
CA PHE A 103 -1.87 -9.62 -9.99
C PHE A 103 -1.93 -11.12 -9.89
N PHE A 104 -2.91 -11.61 -9.15
CA PHE A 104 -3.26 -13.01 -9.17
C PHE A 104 -4.78 -13.11 -9.25
N ASP A 105 -5.28 -13.81 -10.27
CA ASP A 105 -6.73 -13.95 -10.50
C ASP A 105 -7.45 -12.59 -10.53
N GLY A 106 -6.83 -11.59 -11.15
CA GLY A 106 -7.39 -10.24 -11.26
C GLY A 106 -7.30 -9.40 -9.97
N ILE A 107 -6.76 -9.94 -8.90
CA ILE A 107 -6.61 -9.25 -7.62
C ILE A 107 -5.21 -8.63 -7.52
N GLN A 108 -5.15 -7.36 -7.15
CA GLN A 108 -3.89 -6.67 -6.91
C GLN A 108 -3.38 -6.98 -5.51
N LEU A 109 -2.14 -7.44 -5.43
CA LEU A 109 -1.50 -7.81 -4.17
C LEU A 109 -0.16 -7.08 -4.08
N GLY A 110 0.07 -6.39 -2.97
CA GLY A 110 1.29 -5.67 -2.72
C GLY A 110 2.28 -6.46 -1.89
N LEU A 111 3.57 -6.19 -2.11
CA LEU A 111 4.67 -6.72 -1.33
C LEU A 111 5.49 -5.55 -0.80
N TRP A 112 6.00 -5.69 0.41
CA TRP A 112 6.80 -4.66 1.06
C TRP A 112 7.94 -5.28 1.83
N GLN A 113 9.16 -4.82 1.55
CA GLN A 113 10.35 -5.16 2.33
C GLN A 113 10.86 -3.89 3.00
N ARG A 114 10.88 -3.88 4.33
CA ARG A 114 11.44 -2.78 5.09
C ARG A 114 12.95 -2.70 5.02
#